data_6673e0942692605285e98f4c1daffa19
#
_entry.id   6673e0942692605285e98f4c1daffa19
#
_cell.length_a   1.000
_cell.length_b   1.000
_cell.length_c   1.000
_cell.angle_alpha   90.00
_cell.angle_beta   90.00
_cell.angle_gamma   90.00
#
_symmetry.space_group_name_H-M   'P 1'
#
loop_
_entity.id
_entity.type
_entity.pdbx_description
1 polymer ?
#
loop_
_entity_poly.entity_id
_entity_poly.type
_entity_poly.pdbx_seq_one_letter_code
_entity_poly.pdbx_strand_id
1 'polypeptide(L)'
;KAECADCHSGQLLTDQSFHAIGMPQLGPGKGDGVDGYEDFGRERVTGESRDRYKFRTPALRNVALTGPWGHAGSYRRLKDVVMHHLQPESSLKQYDRRQAILPSVPAADVTDWACMEDDQAVQAIADRVEIMPLELNANEINDLVSFLQALTDASSLNVLSQIPLSVPSGLPVGD
;
A
#
# COMPACT_ATOMS: atom_id res chain seq x y z
N LYS A 1 -12.06 0.45 -17.90
CA LYS A 1 -11.81 -1.01 -17.96
C LYS A 1 -11.13 -1.50 -16.68
N ALA A 2 -10.17 -0.78 -16.15
CA ALA A 2 -9.48 -1.14 -14.90
C ALA A 2 -10.07 -0.46 -13.65
N GLU A 3 -11.06 0.40 -13.82
CA GLU A 3 -11.85 1.11 -12.78
C GLU A 3 -11.03 1.88 -11.73
N CYS A 4 -9.72 2.05 -11.98
CA CYS A 4 -8.83 2.76 -11.05
C CYS A 4 -9.29 4.19 -10.72
N ALA A 5 -9.98 4.85 -11.67
CA ALA A 5 -10.46 6.21 -11.52
C ALA A 5 -11.62 6.36 -10.53
N ASP A 6 -12.24 5.26 -10.10
CA ASP A 6 -13.34 5.32 -9.12
C ASP A 6 -12.82 5.78 -7.74
N CYS A 7 -11.58 5.42 -7.42
CA CYS A 7 -10.88 5.86 -6.21
C CYS A 7 -9.76 6.86 -6.52
N HIS A 8 -9.02 6.65 -7.64
CA HIS A 8 -7.90 7.50 -8.04
C HIS A 8 -8.32 8.56 -9.06
N SER A 9 -9.10 9.54 -8.62
CA SER A 9 -9.63 10.63 -9.45
C SER A 9 -9.19 12.01 -8.97
N GLY A 10 -9.59 13.06 -9.73
CA GLY A 10 -9.25 14.44 -9.43
C GLY A 10 -7.77 14.80 -9.67
N GLN A 11 -7.38 15.99 -9.27
CA GLN A 11 -6.04 16.55 -9.55
C GLN A 11 -4.89 15.79 -8.87
N LEU A 12 -5.17 15.18 -7.73
CA LEU A 12 -4.18 14.40 -6.97
C LEU A 12 -4.31 12.90 -7.21
N LEU A 13 -5.24 12.46 -8.06
CA LEU A 13 -5.53 11.05 -8.33
C LEU A 13 -5.80 10.27 -7.03
N THR A 14 -6.69 10.81 -6.21
CA THR A 14 -7.20 10.20 -4.97
C THR A 14 -8.54 10.83 -4.60
N ASP A 15 -9.46 10.01 -4.11
CA ASP A 15 -10.73 10.44 -3.53
C ASP A 15 -10.60 10.83 -2.05
N GLN A 16 -9.41 10.63 -1.44
CA GLN A 16 -9.13 10.81 -0.01
C GLN A 16 -10.01 9.93 0.91
N SER A 17 -10.72 8.97 0.35
CA SER A 17 -11.55 8.01 1.08
C SER A 17 -10.77 6.78 1.54
N PHE A 18 -11.46 5.84 2.17
CA PHE A 18 -10.86 4.63 2.73
C PHE A 18 -11.56 3.41 2.17
N HIS A 19 -10.76 2.46 1.66
CA HIS A 19 -11.24 1.26 1.00
C HIS A 19 -10.51 0.02 1.50
N ALA A 20 -11.23 -1.09 1.55
CA ALA A 20 -10.69 -2.41 1.83
C ALA A 20 -10.41 -3.12 0.50
N ILE A 21 -9.17 -3.25 0.14
CA ILE A 21 -8.74 -3.89 -1.11
C ILE A 21 -7.88 -5.14 -0.85
N GLY A 22 -7.99 -5.72 0.35
CA GLY A 22 -7.29 -6.97 0.69
C GLY A 22 -5.78 -6.85 0.75
N MET A 23 -5.23 -5.71 1.20
CA MET A 23 -3.77 -5.54 1.28
C MET A 23 -3.15 -6.52 2.27
N PRO A 24 -2.07 -7.24 1.88
CA PRO A 24 -1.30 -8.07 2.80
C PRO A 24 -0.77 -7.25 3.98
N GLN A 25 -0.87 -7.82 5.17
CA GLN A 25 -0.40 -7.19 6.41
C GLN A 25 0.91 -7.82 6.86
N LEU A 26 1.94 -7.01 7.01
CA LEU A 26 3.30 -7.41 7.33
C LEU A 26 3.79 -6.65 8.56
N GLY A 27 4.76 -7.24 9.26
CA GLY A 27 5.33 -6.66 10.47
C GLY A 27 4.53 -6.99 11.73
N PRO A 28 4.84 -6.35 12.85
CA PRO A 28 4.30 -6.71 14.18
C PRO A 28 2.83 -6.34 14.39
N GLY A 29 2.15 -5.82 13.35
CA GLY A 29 0.75 -5.38 13.46
C GLY A 29 0.57 -4.11 14.30
N LYS A 30 -0.66 -3.87 14.72
CA LYS A 30 -1.06 -2.70 15.53
C LYS A 30 -1.73 -3.07 16.85
N GLY A 31 -1.66 -4.32 17.23
CA GLY A 31 -2.31 -4.83 18.45
C GLY A 31 -3.77 -5.25 18.22
N ASP A 32 -4.21 -5.35 16.98
CA ASP A 32 -5.56 -5.78 16.64
C ASP A 32 -5.62 -7.30 16.35
N GLY A 33 -6.84 -7.83 16.30
CA GLY A 33 -7.04 -9.27 16.12
C GLY A 33 -6.81 -10.06 17.41
N VAL A 34 -6.94 -11.38 17.31
CA VAL A 34 -6.86 -12.28 18.48
C VAL A 34 -5.46 -12.27 19.09
N ASP A 35 -4.44 -12.34 18.23
CA ASP A 35 -3.04 -12.42 18.63
C ASP A 35 -2.29 -11.07 18.57
N GLY A 36 -2.97 -10.00 18.19
CA GLY A 36 -2.42 -8.64 18.15
C GLY A 36 -1.56 -8.32 16.93
N TYR A 37 -1.55 -9.18 15.90
CA TYR A 37 -0.72 -9.01 14.71
C TYR A 37 -1.44 -8.36 13.52
N GLU A 38 -2.69 -7.99 13.72
CA GLU A 38 -3.47 -7.34 12.68
C GLU A 38 -3.42 -5.81 12.79
N ASP A 39 -3.75 -5.13 11.69
CA ASP A 39 -4.05 -3.71 11.64
C ASP A 39 -5.47 -3.54 11.09
N PHE A 40 -6.41 -3.15 11.94
CA PHE A 40 -7.80 -2.92 11.55
C PHE A 40 -8.00 -1.61 10.76
N GLY A 41 -6.93 -0.88 10.47
CA GLY A 41 -6.98 0.31 9.63
C GLY A 41 -7.90 1.38 10.20
N ARG A 42 -8.85 1.85 9.39
CA ARG A 42 -9.78 2.93 9.78
C ARG A 42 -10.64 2.60 11.00
N GLU A 43 -11.00 1.33 11.21
CA GLU A 43 -11.78 0.93 12.39
C GLU A 43 -11.14 1.37 13.70
N ARG A 44 -9.80 1.42 13.78
CA ARG A 44 -9.07 1.88 14.97
C ARG A 44 -9.39 3.33 15.36
N VAL A 45 -9.84 4.13 14.40
CA VAL A 45 -10.18 5.55 14.60
C VAL A 45 -11.68 5.73 14.80
N THR A 46 -12.50 5.00 14.04
CA THR A 46 -13.95 5.18 14.02
C THR A 46 -14.67 4.29 15.05
N GLY A 47 -14.09 3.15 15.42
CA GLY A 47 -14.74 2.11 16.24
C GLY A 47 -15.83 1.32 15.47
N GLU A 48 -15.98 1.58 14.17
CA GLU A 48 -17.03 0.98 13.35
C GLU A 48 -16.51 -0.24 12.61
N SER A 49 -17.08 -1.41 12.84
CA SER A 49 -16.64 -2.67 12.20
C SER A 49 -16.72 -2.67 10.67
N ARG A 50 -17.57 -1.81 10.09
CA ARG A 50 -17.64 -1.63 8.63
C ARG A 50 -16.37 -0.97 8.05
N ASP A 51 -15.55 -0.34 8.88
CA ASP A 51 -14.31 0.33 8.50
C ASP A 51 -13.07 -0.57 8.69
N ARG A 52 -13.27 -1.83 9.07
CA ARG A 52 -12.17 -2.80 9.26
C ARG A 52 -11.42 -3.06 7.97
N TYR A 53 -10.10 -3.05 8.06
CA TYR A 53 -9.13 -3.22 6.97
C TYR A 53 -9.23 -2.18 5.85
N LYS A 54 -9.92 -1.05 6.10
CA LYS A 54 -9.91 0.06 5.16
C LYS A 54 -8.71 0.95 5.40
N PHE A 55 -8.00 1.24 4.30
CA PHE A 55 -6.86 2.14 4.27
C PHE A 55 -7.13 3.28 3.29
N ARG A 56 -6.53 4.44 3.56
CA ARG A 56 -6.74 5.63 2.74
C ARG A 56 -6.18 5.43 1.34
N THR A 57 -6.93 5.85 0.32
CA THR A 57 -6.46 5.93 -1.06
C THR A 57 -5.29 6.91 -1.16
N PRO A 58 -4.07 6.46 -1.48
CA PRO A 58 -2.94 7.36 -1.65
C PRO A 58 -3.05 8.13 -2.98
N ALA A 59 -2.46 9.33 -3.04
CA ALA A 59 -2.28 10.03 -4.30
C ALA A 59 -1.31 9.26 -5.21
N LEU A 60 -1.58 9.25 -6.53
CA LEU A 60 -0.70 8.58 -7.50
C LEU A 60 0.39 9.50 -8.06
N ARG A 61 0.44 10.78 -7.64
CA ARG A 61 1.52 11.67 -8.05
C ARG A 61 2.88 11.09 -7.65
N ASN A 62 3.80 11.01 -8.59
CA ASN A 62 5.13 10.43 -8.39
C ASN A 62 5.12 8.97 -7.89
N VAL A 63 4.04 8.23 -8.12
CA VAL A 63 3.86 6.88 -7.56
C VAL A 63 5.02 5.95 -7.92
N ALA A 64 5.65 6.10 -9.08
CA ALA A 64 6.80 5.29 -9.47
C ALA A 64 8.04 5.49 -8.60
N LEU A 65 8.12 6.59 -7.82
CA LEU A 65 9.24 6.94 -6.94
C LEU A 65 8.97 6.61 -5.47
N THR A 66 7.74 6.27 -5.11
CA THR A 66 7.30 6.14 -3.71
C THR A 66 7.20 4.70 -3.21
N GLY A 67 7.89 3.79 -3.87
CA GLY A 67 7.99 2.40 -3.40
C GLY A 67 8.73 2.28 -2.05
N PRO A 68 8.56 1.16 -1.33
CA PRO A 68 7.68 0.04 -1.64
C PRO A 68 6.20 0.39 -1.50
N TRP A 69 5.35 -0.31 -2.26
CA TRP A 69 3.91 -0.03 -2.35
C TRP A 69 3.08 -0.99 -1.50
N GLY A 70 1.80 -0.64 -1.36
CA GLY A 70 0.84 -1.38 -0.55
C GLY A 70 0.99 -1.07 0.94
N HIS A 71 0.11 -1.66 1.75
CA HIS A 71 0.19 -1.54 3.20
C HIS A 71 1.47 -2.22 3.73
N ALA A 72 2.18 -1.56 4.63
CA ALA A 72 3.44 -2.04 5.21
C ALA A 72 4.54 -2.41 4.17
N GLY A 73 4.52 -1.83 2.96
CA GLY A 73 5.54 -2.11 1.95
C GLY A 73 5.43 -3.49 1.31
N SER A 74 4.22 -4.01 1.19
CA SER A 74 3.92 -5.37 0.71
C SER A 74 4.44 -5.65 -0.70
N TYR A 75 4.67 -4.63 -1.53
CA TYR A 75 5.05 -4.81 -2.93
C TYR A 75 6.28 -3.98 -3.29
N ARG A 76 7.33 -4.65 -3.72
CA ARG A 76 8.59 -4.02 -4.17
C ARG A 76 8.55 -3.54 -5.63
N ARG A 77 7.58 -3.96 -6.43
CA ARG A 77 7.43 -3.55 -7.82
C ARG A 77 6.04 -2.98 -8.05
N LEU A 78 5.98 -1.85 -8.76
CA LEU A 78 4.72 -1.17 -9.09
C LEU A 78 3.75 -2.09 -9.85
N LYS A 79 4.27 -2.96 -10.72
CA LYS A 79 3.45 -3.94 -11.44
C LYS A 79 2.74 -4.91 -10.49
N ASP A 80 3.39 -5.31 -9.40
CA ASP A 80 2.82 -6.31 -8.47
C ASP A 80 1.63 -5.72 -7.69
N VAL A 81 1.70 -4.46 -7.27
CA VAL A 81 0.56 -3.79 -6.65
C VAL A 81 -0.58 -3.56 -7.65
N VAL A 82 -0.27 -3.29 -8.93
CA VAL A 82 -1.30 -3.24 -9.99
C VAL A 82 -1.98 -4.61 -10.13
N MET A 83 -1.22 -5.69 -10.19
CA MET A 83 -1.78 -7.05 -10.24
C MET A 83 -2.64 -7.38 -9.03
N HIS A 84 -2.25 -6.91 -7.84
CA HIS A 84 -3.08 -7.06 -6.64
C HIS A 84 -4.44 -6.36 -6.80
N HIS A 85 -4.48 -5.12 -7.31
CA HIS A 85 -5.76 -4.41 -7.54
C HIS A 85 -6.66 -5.15 -8.56
N LEU A 86 -6.08 -5.85 -9.52
CA LEU A 86 -6.84 -6.62 -10.50
C LEU A 86 -7.39 -7.93 -9.93
N GLN A 87 -6.70 -8.55 -8.97
CA GLN A 87 -7.06 -9.85 -8.39
C GLN A 87 -6.83 -9.85 -6.87
N PRO A 88 -7.56 -9.04 -6.10
CA PRO A 88 -7.20 -8.74 -4.71
C PRO A 88 -7.20 -9.97 -3.80
N GLU A 89 -8.27 -10.78 -3.83
CA GLU A 89 -8.37 -11.94 -2.96
C GLU A 89 -7.35 -13.03 -3.30
N SER A 90 -7.18 -13.34 -4.59
CA SER A 90 -6.22 -14.37 -4.99
C SER A 90 -4.77 -13.92 -4.75
N SER A 91 -4.49 -12.64 -4.97
CA SER A 91 -3.19 -12.05 -4.67
C SER A 91 -2.88 -12.04 -3.17
N LEU A 92 -3.87 -11.78 -2.32
CA LEU A 92 -3.73 -11.88 -0.87
C LEU A 92 -3.44 -13.31 -0.43
N LYS A 93 -4.30 -14.27 -0.84
CA LYS A 93 -4.21 -15.69 -0.43
C LYS A 93 -2.97 -16.41 -0.96
N GLN A 94 -2.41 -15.94 -2.07
CA GLN A 94 -1.21 -16.51 -2.71
C GLN A 94 -0.01 -15.56 -2.60
N TYR A 95 0.00 -14.67 -1.60
CA TYR A 95 1.02 -13.66 -1.47
C TYR A 95 2.43 -14.26 -1.38
N ASP A 96 3.31 -13.82 -2.26
CA ASP A 96 4.72 -14.22 -2.25
C ASP A 96 5.54 -13.25 -1.38
N ARG A 97 6.07 -13.73 -0.27
CA ARG A 97 6.88 -12.96 0.69
C ARG A 97 8.09 -12.27 0.06
N ARG A 98 8.61 -12.78 -1.07
CA ARG A 98 9.71 -12.16 -1.82
C ARG A 98 9.34 -10.81 -2.44
N GLN A 99 8.07 -10.47 -2.47
CA GLN A 99 7.58 -9.15 -2.90
C GLN A 99 7.74 -8.06 -1.84
N ALA A 100 7.89 -8.42 -0.57
CA ALA A 100 8.04 -7.48 0.51
C ALA A 100 9.44 -6.84 0.55
N ILE A 101 9.50 -5.62 1.08
CA ILE A 101 10.73 -4.98 1.53
C ILE A 101 10.54 -4.66 3.01
N LEU A 102 11.15 -5.46 3.86
CA LEU A 102 11.11 -5.26 5.31
C LEU A 102 12.52 -4.99 5.81
N PRO A 103 12.74 -3.95 6.64
CA PRO A 103 14.01 -3.77 7.32
C PRO A 103 14.19 -4.88 8.35
N SER A 104 15.39 -5.45 8.44
CA SER A 104 15.68 -6.46 9.48
C SER A 104 15.83 -5.77 10.84
N VAL A 105 14.97 -6.20 11.76
CA VAL A 105 15.00 -5.80 13.18
C VAL A 105 14.84 -7.09 13.98
N PRO A 106 15.92 -7.72 14.48
CA PRO A 106 15.89 -9.06 15.04
C PRO A 106 14.81 -9.34 16.10
N ALA A 107 14.42 -8.32 16.86
CA ALA A 107 13.35 -8.44 17.85
C ALA A 107 11.92 -8.47 17.24
N ALA A 108 11.76 -7.96 16.02
CA ALA A 108 10.48 -7.87 15.32
C ALA A 108 10.37 -8.88 14.16
N ASP A 109 11.49 -9.31 13.59
CA ASP A 109 11.51 -10.22 12.42
C ASP A 109 10.69 -11.52 12.64
N VAL A 110 10.58 -11.96 13.89
CA VAL A 110 9.79 -13.14 14.27
C VAL A 110 8.27 -12.94 14.11
N THR A 111 7.80 -11.70 14.03
CA THR A 111 6.39 -11.36 13.89
C THR A 111 6.04 -10.83 12.50
N ASP A 112 7.02 -10.67 11.62
CA ASP A 112 6.84 -10.05 10.31
C ASP A 112 5.75 -10.71 9.45
N TRP A 113 5.52 -12.00 9.66
CA TRP A 113 4.59 -12.80 8.87
C TRP A 113 3.40 -13.32 9.67
N ALA A 114 3.29 -12.97 10.96
CA ALA A 114 2.32 -13.55 11.86
C ALA A 114 0.87 -13.42 11.34
N CYS A 115 0.48 -12.23 10.86
CA CYS A 115 -0.86 -12.05 10.26
C CYS A 115 -1.04 -12.87 8.98
N MET A 116 -0.03 -12.95 8.12
CA MET A 116 -0.10 -13.68 6.85
C MET A 116 0.07 -15.21 7.01
N GLU A 117 0.47 -15.69 8.17
CA GLU A 117 0.52 -17.11 8.54
C GLU A 117 -0.76 -17.60 9.22
N ASP A 118 -1.61 -16.67 9.64
CA ASP A 118 -2.92 -16.97 10.22
C ASP A 118 -3.99 -17.00 9.11
N ASP A 119 -4.42 -18.20 8.72
CA ASP A 119 -5.46 -18.40 7.71
C ASP A 119 -6.78 -17.70 8.07
N GLN A 120 -7.10 -17.55 9.35
CA GLN A 120 -8.32 -16.87 9.80
C GLN A 120 -8.20 -15.36 9.60
N ALA A 121 -7.06 -14.77 9.92
CA ALA A 121 -6.80 -13.36 9.66
C ALA A 121 -6.79 -13.07 8.15
N VAL A 122 -6.11 -13.88 7.34
CA VAL A 122 -6.11 -13.75 5.87
C VAL A 122 -7.52 -13.86 5.31
N GLN A 123 -8.34 -14.81 5.79
CA GLN A 123 -9.72 -14.94 5.35
C GLN A 123 -10.57 -13.73 5.79
N ALA A 124 -10.39 -13.23 7.00
CA ALA A 124 -11.10 -12.07 7.51
C ALA A 124 -10.79 -10.79 6.69
N ILE A 125 -9.54 -10.63 6.24
CA ILE A 125 -9.15 -9.56 5.31
C ILE A 125 -9.82 -9.75 3.95
N ALA A 126 -9.80 -10.98 3.41
CA ALA A 126 -10.41 -11.31 2.12
C ALA A 126 -11.92 -11.04 2.09
N ASP A 127 -12.63 -11.39 3.18
CA ASP A 127 -14.08 -11.19 3.31
C ASP A 127 -14.51 -9.70 3.31
N ARG A 128 -13.55 -8.78 3.47
CA ARG A 128 -13.80 -7.34 3.47
C ARG A 128 -13.43 -6.65 2.15
N VAL A 129 -12.93 -7.38 1.16
CA VAL A 129 -12.58 -6.80 -0.13
C VAL A 129 -13.81 -6.17 -0.79
N GLU A 130 -13.70 -4.88 -1.16
CA GLU A 130 -14.79 -4.08 -1.75
C GLU A 130 -14.68 -3.96 -3.28
N ILE A 131 -13.53 -4.31 -3.85
CA ILE A 131 -13.29 -4.20 -5.29
C ILE A 131 -13.46 -5.57 -5.97
N MET A 132 -14.02 -5.55 -7.18
CA MET A 132 -14.26 -6.77 -7.96
C MET A 132 -13.01 -7.17 -8.75
N PRO A 133 -12.75 -8.48 -8.91
CA PRO A 133 -11.69 -8.94 -9.79
C PRO A 133 -11.91 -8.47 -11.22
N LEU A 134 -10.84 -8.04 -11.87
CA LEU A 134 -10.83 -7.56 -13.25
C LEU A 134 -9.75 -8.27 -14.07
N GLU A 135 -10.01 -8.49 -15.35
CA GLU A 135 -9.06 -9.10 -16.25
C GLU A 135 -8.52 -8.08 -17.25
N LEU A 136 -7.20 -7.96 -17.27
CA LEU A 136 -6.43 -7.23 -18.28
C LEU A 136 -5.42 -8.17 -18.93
N ASN A 137 -5.20 -7.99 -20.23
CA ASN A 137 -4.11 -8.71 -20.90
C ASN A 137 -2.75 -8.08 -20.58
N ALA A 138 -1.67 -8.78 -20.96
CA ALA A 138 -0.31 -8.35 -20.63
C ALA A 138 0.07 -6.96 -21.19
N ASN A 139 -0.46 -6.59 -22.35
CA ASN A 139 -0.20 -5.27 -22.96
C ASN A 139 -0.93 -4.19 -22.15
N GLU A 140 -2.18 -4.40 -21.82
CA GLU A 140 -2.97 -3.46 -21.00
C GLU A 140 -2.35 -3.22 -19.63
N ILE A 141 -1.81 -4.26 -19.01
CA ILE A 141 -1.08 -4.13 -17.73
C ILE A 141 0.20 -3.31 -17.92
N ASN A 142 0.95 -3.54 -18.99
CA ASN A 142 2.16 -2.78 -19.28
C ASN A 142 1.84 -1.31 -19.60
N ASP A 143 0.77 -1.05 -20.33
CA ASP A 143 0.29 0.30 -20.62
C ASP A 143 -0.10 1.04 -19.34
N LEU A 144 -0.81 0.36 -18.42
CA LEU A 144 -1.17 0.91 -17.14
C LEU A 144 0.06 1.24 -16.28
N VAL A 145 1.05 0.34 -16.22
CA VAL A 145 2.31 0.61 -15.52
C VAL A 145 3.06 1.78 -16.13
N SER A 146 3.09 1.86 -17.48
CA SER A 146 3.71 2.99 -18.20
C SER A 146 3.01 4.32 -17.91
N PHE A 147 1.68 4.30 -17.83
CA PHE A 147 0.91 5.47 -17.41
C PHE A 147 1.27 5.90 -15.98
N LEU A 148 1.34 4.96 -15.02
CA LEU A 148 1.72 5.28 -13.64
C LEU A 148 3.15 5.85 -13.56
N GLN A 149 4.07 5.37 -14.39
CA GLN A 149 5.43 5.93 -14.50
C GLN A 149 5.42 7.35 -15.06
N ALA A 150 4.54 7.64 -16.02
CA ALA A 150 4.41 8.96 -16.63
C ALA A 150 3.83 10.02 -15.65
N LEU A 151 3.26 9.62 -14.51
CA LEU A 151 2.84 10.53 -13.44
C LEU A 151 4.03 11.09 -12.62
N THR A 152 5.26 10.78 -13.01
CA THR A 152 6.47 11.27 -12.35
C THR A 152 6.79 12.69 -12.81
N ASP A 153 6.86 13.61 -11.84
CA ASP A 153 7.35 14.97 -12.07
C ASP A 153 8.88 14.96 -12.05
N ALA A 154 9.50 15.33 -13.16
CA ALA A 154 10.95 15.38 -13.28
C ALA A 154 11.61 16.31 -12.24
N SER A 155 10.95 17.38 -11.82
CA SER A 155 11.45 18.28 -10.77
C SER A 155 11.56 17.60 -9.40
N SER A 156 10.79 16.53 -9.17
CA SER A 156 10.85 15.73 -7.93
C SER A 156 12.11 14.87 -7.83
N LEU A 157 12.85 14.68 -8.93
CA LEU A 157 14.07 13.86 -8.95
C LEU A 157 15.29 14.59 -8.35
N ASN A 158 15.24 15.90 -8.25
CA ASN A 158 16.31 16.70 -7.65
C ASN A 158 15.72 17.77 -6.73
N VAL A 159 15.55 17.42 -5.47
CA VAL A 159 15.03 18.30 -4.43
C VAL A 159 16.13 18.99 -3.62
N LEU A 160 17.41 18.76 -3.92
CA LEU A 160 18.53 19.33 -3.17
C LEU A 160 18.48 20.85 -3.16
N SER A 161 18.05 21.47 -4.27
CA SER A 161 17.89 22.93 -4.36
C SER A 161 16.76 23.50 -3.50
N GLN A 162 15.88 22.64 -2.99
CA GLN A 162 14.75 23.02 -2.14
C GLN A 162 15.09 22.90 -0.65
N ILE A 163 16.23 22.30 -0.31
CA ILE A 163 16.71 22.21 1.07
C ILE A 163 17.19 23.59 1.49
N PRO A 164 16.62 24.20 2.55
CA PRO A 164 17.09 25.48 3.03
C PRO A 164 18.51 25.36 3.56
N LEU A 165 19.34 26.41 3.38
CA LEU A 165 20.73 26.43 3.89
C LEU A 165 20.80 26.44 5.42
N SER A 166 19.74 26.86 6.08
CA SER A 166 19.62 26.87 7.54
C SER A 166 18.17 26.86 7.96
N VAL A 167 17.89 26.41 9.19
CA VAL A 167 16.57 26.51 9.82
C VAL A 167 16.62 27.48 11.00
N PRO A 168 15.48 28.10 11.40
CA PRO A 168 15.45 29.11 12.47
C PRO A 168 16.01 28.63 13.82
N SER A 169 15.96 27.31 14.07
CA SER A 169 16.52 26.70 15.28
C SER A 169 18.06 26.62 15.31
N GLY A 170 18.73 26.90 14.17
CA GLY A 170 20.16 26.71 14.02
C GLY A 170 20.64 25.27 13.93
N LEU A 171 19.72 24.31 13.83
CA LEU A 171 20.06 22.90 13.62
C LEU A 171 20.62 22.69 12.20
N PRO A 172 21.57 21.76 12.03
CA PRO A 172 22.09 21.42 10.70
C PRO A 172 20.96 20.91 9.79
N VAL A 173 21.04 21.24 8.51
CA VAL A 173 20.10 20.84 7.47
C VAL A 173 20.83 19.92 6.51
N GLY A 174 20.52 18.67 6.55
CA GLY A 174 21.10 17.62 5.72
C GLY A 174 22.45 17.11 6.25
N ASP A 175 22.52 15.81 6.39
CA ASP A 175 23.76 15.02 6.49
C ASP A 175 24.05 14.36 5.15
#